data_5133692d20e61defad7f11c51749b332
#
_entry.id   5133692d20e61defad7f11c51749b332
#
_cell.length_a   1.000
_cell.length_b   1.000
_cell.length_c   1.000
_cell.angle_alpha   90.00
_cell.angle_beta   90.00
_cell.angle_gamma   90.00
#
_symmetry.space_group_name_H-M   'P 1'
#
loop_
_entity.id
_entity.type
_entity.pdbx_description
1 polymer ?
#
loop_
_entity_poly.entity_id
_entity_poly.type
_entity_poly.pdbx_seq_one_letter_code
_entity_poly.pdbx_strand_id
1 'polypeptide(L)' 'MSKVKQWAEDTAEKAVDSIIAKLKDGQIDLNEAVGLTMKVENVNMLGIDENNVEEVLCQ' A
#
# COMPACT_ATOMS: atom_id res chain seq x y z
N MET A 1 -8.35 15.57 -16.17
CA MET A 1 -8.96 14.46 -15.82
C MET A 1 -8.06 13.32 -15.53
N SER A 2 -7.28 12.85 -16.50
CA SER A 2 -6.33 11.76 -16.21
C SER A 2 -5.31 12.18 -15.15
N LYS A 3 -5.01 13.45 -15.05
CA LYS A 3 -4.05 13.93 -14.06
C LYS A 3 -4.51 13.72 -12.62
N VAL A 4 -5.80 13.90 -12.37
CA VAL A 4 -6.34 13.72 -11.02
C VAL A 4 -6.28 12.25 -10.61
N LYS A 5 -6.66 11.37 -11.50
CA LYS A 5 -6.61 9.94 -11.23
C LYS A 5 -5.18 9.47 -11.02
N GLN A 6 -4.27 9.95 -11.86
CA GLN A 6 -2.86 9.59 -11.76
C GLN A 6 -2.26 10.06 -10.45
N TRP A 7 -2.63 11.27 -10.01
CA TRP A 7 -2.16 11.80 -8.73
C TRP A 7 -2.58 10.90 -7.58
N ALA A 8 -3.84 10.45 -7.58
CA ALA A 8 -4.35 9.59 -6.52
C ALA A 8 -3.62 8.24 -6.49
N GLU A 9 -3.34 7.67 -7.65
CA GLU A 9 -2.60 6.42 -7.74
C GLU A 9 -1.17 6.60 -7.24
N ASP A 10 -0.52 7.69 -7.62
CA ASP A 10 0.85 7.97 -7.18
C ASP A 10 0.92 8.13 -5.67
N THR A 11 -0.04 8.83 -5.09
CA THR A 11 -0.09 9.02 -3.65
C THR A 11 -0.24 7.69 -2.92
N ALA A 12 -1.13 6.84 -3.42
CA ALA A 12 -1.35 5.53 -2.82
C ALA A 12 -0.11 4.65 -2.98
N GLU A 13 0.53 4.68 -4.13
CA GLU A 13 1.75 3.90 -4.36
C GLU A 13 2.86 4.31 -3.42
N LYS A 14 3.06 5.59 -3.21
CA LYS A 14 4.08 6.08 -2.30
C LYS A 14 3.82 5.63 -0.87
N ALA A 15 2.56 5.66 -0.45
CA ALA A 15 2.21 5.19 0.87
C ALA A 15 2.50 3.70 1.04
N VAL A 16 2.13 2.91 0.05
CA VAL A 16 2.38 1.46 0.09
C VAL A 16 3.89 1.18 0.06
N ASP A 17 4.63 1.88 -0.77
CA ASP A 17 6.08 1.72 -0.83
C ASP A 17 6.73 2.02 0.51
N SER A 18 6.28 3.07 1.19
CA SER A 18 6.79 3.42 2.51
C SER A 18 6.52 2.29 3.51
N ILE A 19 5.32 1.72 3.46
CA ILE A 19 4.96 0.61 4.34
C ILE A 19 5.84 -0.61 4.06
N ILE A 20 6.06 -0.91 2.80
CA ILE A 20 6.92 -2.03 2.42
C ILE A 20 8.35 -1.82 2.94
N ALA A 21 8.86 -0.61 2.81
CA ALA A 21 10.20 -0.30 3.29
C ALA A 21 10.30 -0.51 4.80
N LYS A 22 9.31 -0.07 5.55
CA LYS A 22 9.30 -0.27 7.01
C LYS A 22 9.23 -1.74 7.36
N LEU A 23 8.44 -2.50 6.61
CA LEU A 23 8.33 -3.93 6.84
C LEU A 23 9.68 -4.63 6.60
N LYS A 24 10.35 -4.28 5.53
CA LYS A 24 11.66 -4.86 5.22
C LYS A 24 12.72 -4.47 6.23
N ASP A 25 12.60 -3.28 6.78
CA ASP A 25 13.53 -2.80 7.81
C ASP A 25 13.27 -3.42 9.18
N GLY A 26 12.14 -4.10 9.34
CA GLY A 26 11.78 -4.68 10.62
C GLY A 26 11.17 -3.68 11.59
N GLN A 27 10.79 -2.50 11.13
CA GLN A 27 10.16 -1.49 11.97
C GLN A 27 8.71 -1.85 12.32
N ILE A 28 8.06 -2.57 11.42
CA ILE A 28 6.70 -3.05 11.63
C ILE A 28 6.62 -4.51 11.18
N ASP A 29 5.65 -5.24 11.71
CA ASP A 29 5.45 -6.62 11.29
C ASP A 29 4.40 -6.69 10.17
N LEU A 30 4.18 -7.88 9.65
CA LEU A 30 3.25 -8.08 8.54
C LEU A 30 1.83 -7.67 8.90
N ASN A 31 1.38 -8.02 10.11
CA ASN A 31 0.04 -7.65 10.55
C ASN A 31 -0.15 -6.13 10.55
N GLU A 32 0.82 -5.43 11.07
CA GLU A 32 0.77 -3.97 11.11
C GLU A 32 0.82 -3.39 9.70
N ALA A 33 1.68 -3.95 8.86
CA ALA A 33 1.79 -3.50 7.48
C ALA A 33 0.47 -3.68 6.72
N VAL A 34 -0.19 -4.81 6.91
CA VAL A 34 -1.49 -5.06 6.30
C VAL A 34 -2.51 -4.01 6.75
N GLY A 35 -2.57 -3.77 8.06
CA GLY A 35 -3.50 -2.77 8.59
C GLY A 35 -3.25 -1.39 8.03
N LEU A 36 -2.00 -0.98 7.97
CA LEU A 36 -1.64 0.32 7.43
C LEU A 36 -1.97 0.43 5.95
N THR A 37 -1.70 -0.62 5.19
CA THR A 37 -1.98 -0.63 3.76
C THR A 37 -3.47 -0.50 3.49
N MET A 38 -4.28 -1.21 4.26
CA MET A 38 -5.72 -1.16 4.07
C MET A 38 -6.31 0.20 4.46
N LYS A 39 -5.58 0.99 5.25
CA LYS A 39 -6.02 2.33 5.63
C LYS A 39 -5.60 3.39 4.61
N VAL A 40 -4.77 3.03 3.65
CA VAL A 40 -4.32 3.98 2.63
C VAL A 40 -5.51 4.39 1.76
N GLU A 41 -5.69 5.70 1.58
CA GLU A 41 -6.72 6.19 0.68
C GLU A 41 -6.40 5.73 -0.74
N ASN A 42 -7.43 5.33 -1.45
CA ASN A 42 -7.31 4.94 -2.86
C ASN A 42 -6.47 3.68 -3.08
N VAL A 43 -6.20 2.90 -2.03
CA VAL A 43 -5.42 1.67 -2.19
C VAL A 43 -6.10 0.69 -3.14
N ASN A 44 -7.43 0.69 -3.15
CA ASN A 44 -8.18 -0.18 -4.05
C ASN A 44 -8.00 0.19 -5.53
N MET A 45 -7.56 1.41 -5.81
CA MET A 45 -7.26 1.81 -7.18
C MET A 45 -6.00 1.11 -7.70
N LEU A 46 -5.18 0.60 -6.79
CA LEU A 46 -3.99 -0.16 -7.14
C LEU A 46 -4.29 -1.65 -7.29
N GLY A 47 -5.54 -2.05 -7.13
CA GLY A 47 -5.91 -3.44 -7.17
C GLY A 47 -5.56 -4.22 -5.93
N ILE A 48 -5.31 -3.54 -4.83
CA ILE A 48 -4.94 -4.17 -3.56
C ILE A 48 -6.19 -4.32 -2.68
N ASP A 49 -6.44 -5.52 -2.19
CA ASP A 49 -7.52 -5.77 -1.26
C ASP A 49 -7.01 -6.73 -0.17
N GLU A 50 -7.88 -7.08 0.78
CA GLU A 50 -7.50 -7.92 1.89
C GLU A 50 -7.09 -9.32 1.46
N ASN A 51 -7.47 -9.73 0.26
CA ASN A 51 -7.12 -11.07 -0.24
C ASN A 51 -5.71 -11.11 -0.81
N ASN A 52 -5.21 -9.99 -1.34
CA ASN A 52 -3.91 -9.99 -1.98
C ASN A 52 -2.89 -9.07 -1.32
N VAL A 53 -3.29 -8.34 -0.29
CA VAL A 53 -2.41 -7.37 0.34
C VAL A 53 -1.14 -8.02 0.91
N GLU A 54 -1.28 -9.18 1.51
CA GLU A 54 -0.12 -9.89 2.07
C GLU A 54 0.86 -10.27 0.97
N GLU A 55 0.34 -10.74 -0.15
CA GLU A 55 1.16 -11.10 -1.29
C GLU A 55 1.91 -9.88 -1.84
N VAL A 56 1.21 -8.76 -1.92
CA VAL A 56 1.83 -7.51 -2.39
C VAL A 56 2.95 -7.08 -1.47
N LEU A 57 2.73 -7.18 -0.16
CA LEU A 57 3.71 -6.74 0.82
C LEU A 57 4.92 -7.67 0.90
N CYS A 58 4.75 -8.92 0.53
CA CYS A 58 5.80 -9.93 0.61
C CYS A 58 6.61 -10.10 -0.67
N GLN A 59 6.42 -9.21 -1.61
CA GLN A 59 7.18 -9.30 -2.86
C GLN A 59 8.68 -9.22 -2.65
#